data_a0e13dabe65ca5ea80194ccf3e600d99
#
_entry.id   a0e13dabe65ca5ea80194ccf3e600d99
#
_cell.length_a   1.000
_cell.length_b   1.000
_cell.length_c   1.000
_cell.angle_alpha   90.00
_cell.angle_beta   90.00
_cell.angle_gamma   90.00
#
_symmetry.space_group_name_H-M   'P 1'
#
loop_
_entity.id
_entity.type
_entity.pdbx_description
1 polymer ?
#
loop_
_entity_poly.entity_id
_entity_poly.type
_entity_poly.pdbx_seq_one_letter_code
_entity_poly.pdbx_strand_id
1 'polypeptide(L)'
;MTSSFTPDTIGNINNYLKTANTLFSENYPGVSPERQPVHTVYGGAHIFKEGTALKMGIGATSHMNTYAPNFVEFSKILQLKGHDLIPNSQADISDLEDYFASESSKRKEEHGAYFAYTVYQRVLEKLSREAVEDFRIDFEDGYGNRPDEEEDNHAISAAKEVAKGMASNSLPPFIGIRIKPLTEEQKNRAIRTLDIFVSTLSEKTNGILPNNFVVTIPKVTIPEHVT
;
A
#
# COMPACT_ATOMS: atom_id res chain seq x y z
N MET A 1 36.37 -44.73 5.78
CA MET A 1 36.57 -43.80 4.67
C MET A 1 37.51 -42.72 5.12
N THR A 2 38.62 -42.51 4.41
CA THR A 2 39.59 -41.45 4.70
C THR A 2 39.24 -40.23 3.87
N SER A 3 39.15 -39.07 4.53
CA SER A 3 39.00 -37.78 3.84
C SER A 3 40.26 -37.48 3.02
N SER A 4 40.10 -37.01 1.79
CA SER A 4 41.22 -36.59 0.94
C SER A 4 41.67 -35.15 1.15
N PHE A 5 40.83 -34.34 1.84
CA PHE A 5 41.16 -32.95 2.13
C PHE A 5 41.88 -32.83 3.50
N THR A 6 42.92 -32.02 3.50
CA THR A 6 43.60 -31.65 4.75
C THR A 6 42.78 -30.60 5.52
N PRO A 7 42.94 -30.48 6.85
CA PRO A 7 42.30 -29.42 7.64
C PRO A 7 42.55 -28.00 7.07
N ASP A 8 43.74 -27.73 6.58
CA ASP A 8 44.12 -26.43 6.00
C ASP A 8 43.36 -26.16 4.69
N THR A 9 43.23 -27.18 3.86
CA THR A 9 42.45 -27.08 2.60
C THR A 9 40.99 -26.76 2.92
N ILE A 10 40.40 -27.47 3.89
CA ILE A 10 39.01 -27.23 4.33
C ILE A 10 38.88 -25.82 4.92
N GLY A 11 39.86 -25.39 5.74
CA GLY A 11 39.87 -24.05 6.33
C GLY A 11 39.88 -22.94 5.27
N ASN A 12 40.72 -23.08 4.26
CA ASN A 12 40.80 -22.10 3.15
C ASN A 12 39.50 -22.04 2.34
N ILE A 13 38.91 -23.18 2.01
CA ILE A 13 37.62 -23.25 1.29
C ILE A 13 36.50 -22.58 2.13
N ASN A 14 36.44 -22.92 3.42
CA ASN A 14 35.42 -22.38 4.31
C ASN A 14 35.53 -20.85 4.46
N ASN A 15 36.75 -20.32 4.58
CA ASN A 15 36.96 -18.87 4.67
C ASN A 15 36.55 -18.15 3.38
N TYR A 16 36.89 -18.73 2.22
CA TYR A 16 36.46 -18.18 0.94
C TYR A 16 34.94 -18.17 0.80
N LEU A 17 34.28 -19.31 1.09
CA LEU A 17 32.84 -19.44 1.03
C LEU A 17 32.13 -18.51 2.04
N LYS A 18 32.68 -18.37 3.25
CA LYS A 18 32.14 -17.47 4.26
C LYS A 18 32.09 -16.04 3.73
N THR A 19 33.19 -15.55 3.16
CA THR A 19 33.24 -14.20 2.58
C THR A 19 32.20 -14.01 1.48
N ALA A 20 32.15 -14.95 0.52
CA ALA A 20 31.18 -14.89 -0.59
C ALA A 20 29.72 -14.96 -0.10
N ASN A 21 29.42 -15.85 0.84
CA ASN A 21 28.07 -16.00 1.41
C ASN A 21 27.65 -14.76 2.20
N THR A 22 28.57 -14.16 2.96
CA THR A 22 28.28 -12.90 3.68
C THR A 22 27.91 -11.80 2.70
N LEU A 23 28.73 -11.60 1.67
CA LEU A 23 28.48 -10.59 0.65
C LEU A 23 27.13 -10.83 -0.09
N PHE A 24 26.83 -12.09 -0.37
CA PHE A 24 25.53 -12.46 -0.96
C PHE A 24 24.36 -12.10 -0.03
N SER A 25 24.45 -12.43 1.26
CA SER A 25 23.39 -12.15 2.24
C SER A 25 23.20 -10.64 2.48
N GLU A 26 24.29 -9.86 2.41
CA GLU A 26 24.24 -8.40 2.53
C GLU A 26 23.57 -7.76 1.30
N ASN A 27 23.89 -8.24 0.09
CA ASN A 27 23.31 -7.72 -1.16
C ASN A 27 21.88 -8.22 -1.42
N TYR A 28 21.54 -9.39 -0.89
CA TYR A 28 20.23 -10.02 -1.09
C TYR A 28 19.61 -10.45 0.26
N PRO A 29 19.20 -9.48 1.09
CA PRO A 29 18.73 -9.76 2.45
C PRO A 29 17.37 -10.48 2.51
N GLY A 30 16.76 -10.72 1.37
CA GLY A 30 15.43 -11.33 1.27
C GLY A 30 14.29 -10.31 1.38
N VAL A 31 13.09 -10.81 1.67
CA VAL A 31 11.89 -9.98 1.82
C VAL A 31 11.90 -9.33 3.20
N SER A 32 11.65 -8.02 3.26
CA SER A 32 11.50 -7.29 4.52
C SER A 32 10.32 -7.87 5.34
N PRO A 33 10.49 -8.11 6.65
CA PRO A 33 9.39 -8.50 7.54
C PRO A 33 8.44 -7.34 7.87
N GLU A 34 8.78 -6.11 7.47
CA GLU A 34 7.94 -4.95 7.72
C GLU A 34 6.65 -5.01 6.90
N ARG A 35 5.63 -4.32 7.41
CA ARG A 35 4.35 -4.22 6.72
C ARG A 35 4.55 -3.69 5.30
N GLN A 36 3.93 -4.37 4.33
CA GLN A 36 3.79 -3.92 2.95
C GLN A 36 2.33 -3.59 2.65
N PRO A 37 2.03 -2.57 1.84
CA PRO A 37 0.66 -2.31 1.41
C PRO A 37 0.18 -3.41 0.45
N VAL A 38 -1.09 -3.81 0.57
CA VAL A 38 -1.68 -4.81 -0.34
C VAL A 38 -2.24 -4.17 -1.61
N HIS A 39 -2.39 -2.85 -1.63
CA HIS A 39 -2.79 -2.09 -2.81
C HIS A 39 -2.19 -0.69 -2.80
N THR A 40 -2.01 -0.13 -3.99
CA THR A 40 -1.55 1.25 -4.20
C THR A 40 -2.56 1.98 -5.09
N VAL A 41 -2.97 3.15 -4.67
CA VAL A 41 -3.84 4.05 -5.44
C VAL A 41 -3.00 5.17 -6.03
N TYR A 42 -3.15 5.43 -7.31
CA TYR A 42 -2.54 6.56 -8.01
C TYR A 42 -3.59 7.66 -8.25
N GLY A 43 -3.27 8.89 -7.91
CA GLY A 43 -4.11 10.05 -8.17
C GLY A 43 -3.31 11.25 -8.61
N GLY A 44 -3.77 11.93 -9.67
CA GLY A 44 -3.05 13.07 -10.27
C GLY A 44 -2.74 14.17 -9.24
N ALA A 45 -1.53 14.70 -9.28
CA ALA A 45 -1.05 15.71 -8.34
C ALA A 45 -1.90 16.99 -8.32
N HIS A 46 -2.52 17.34 -9.43
CA HIS A 46 -3.37 18.52 -9.56
C HIS A 46 -4.67 18.46 -8.74
N ILE A 47 -5.13 17.26 -8.37
CA ILE A 47 -6.36 17.06 -7.59
C ILE A 47 -6.10 16.56 -6.16
N PHE A 48 -4.83 16.29 -5.80
CA PHE A 48 -4.48 15.76 -4.49
C PHE A 48 -4.77 16.79 -3.39
N LYS A 49 -5.38 16.33 -2.31
CA LYS A 49 -5.63 17.06 -1.06
C LYS A 49 -5.36 16.14 0.13
N GLU A 50 -5.05 16.74 1.30
CA GLU A 50 -4.80 16.01 2.54
C GLU A 50 -5.86 14.95 2.88
N GLY A 51 -7.14 15.27 2.62
CA GLY A 51 -8.28 14.39 2.89
C GLY A 51 -8.64 13.43 1.75
N THR A 52 -7.83 13.28 0.71
CA THR A 52 -8.17 12.45 -0.46
C THR A 52 -8.42 11.00 -0.09
N ALA A 53 -7.55 10.38 0.69
CA ALA A 53 -7.69 8.98 1.13
C ALA A 53 -8.96 8.78 1.98
N LEU A 54 -9.24 9.72 2.89
CA LEU A 54 -10.45 9.70 3.73
C LEU A 54 -11.73 9.78 2.88
N LYS A 55 -11.77 10.69 1.90
CA LYS A 55 -12.92 10.81 0.98
C LYS A 55 -13.16 9.54 0.17
N MET A 56 -12.10 8.86 -0.26
CA MET A 56 -12.20 7.56 -0.92
C MET A 56 -12.80 6.50 0.00
N GLY A 57 -12.40 6.47 1.26
CA GLY A 57 -12.96 5.57 2.27
C GLY A 57 -14.45 5.83 2.52
N ILE A 58 -14.85 7.10 2.67
CA ILE A 58 -16.26 7.49 2.81
C ILE A 58 -17.09 7.03 1.60
N GLY A 59 -16.57 7.26 0.39
CA GLY A 59 -17.23 6.80 -0.85
C GLY A 59 -17.36 5.28 -0.90
N ALA A 60 -16.30 4.54 -0.56
CA ALA A 60 -16.31 3.08 -0.54
C ALA A 60 -17.34 2.55 0.49
N THR A 61 -17.40 3.13 1.68
CA THR A 61 -18.39 2.78 2.71
C THR A 61 -19.82 3.07 2.23
N SER A 62 -20.03 4.19 1.55
CA SER A 62 -21.35 4.52 0.96
C SER A 62 -21.77 3.49 -0.08
N HIS A 63 -20.84 3.05 -0.94
CA HIS A 63 -21.11 1.99 -1.92
C HIS A 63 -21.39 0.64 -1.25
N MET A 64 -20.65 0.27 -0.20
CA MET A 64 -20.95 -0.93 0.59
C MET A 64 -22.36 -0.90 1.14
N ASN A 65 -22.76 0.21 1.77
CA ASN A 65 -24.11 0.36 2.32
C ASN A 65 -25.21 0.30 1.26
N THR A 66 -24.92 0.70 0.02
CA THR A 66 -25.88 0.72 -1.07
C THR A 66 -26.02 -0.64 -1.76
N TYR A 67 -24.89 -1.29 -2.06
CA TYR A 67 -24.86 -2.48 -2.93
C TYR A 67 -24.64 -3.79 -2.18
N ALA A 68 -24.09 -3.73 -0.97
CA ALA A 68 -23.83 -4.89 -0.11
C ALA A 68 -24.07 -4.53 1.35
N PRO A 69 -25.34 -4.17 1.75
CA PRO A 69 -25.65 -3.60 3.05
C PRO A 69 -25.47 -4.59 4.23
N ASN A 70 -25.32 -5.86 3.94
CA ASN A 70 -25.11 -6.93 4.90
C ASN A 70 -24.19 -8.00 4.36
N PHE A 71 -23.72 -8.90 5.24
CA PHE A 71 -22.77 -9.95 4.86
C PHE A 71 -23.37 -10.95 3.85
N VAL A 72 -24.67 -11.10 3.82
CA VAL A 72 -25.39 -12.03 2.93
C VAL A 72 -25.27 -11.55 1.47
N GLU A 73 -25.67 -10.31 1.22
CA GLU A 73 -25.57 -9.71 -0.12
C GLU A 73 -24.12 -9.63 -0.59
N PHE A 74 -23.22 -9.17 0.29
CA PHE A 74 -21.80 -9.12 0.02
C PHE A 74 -21.22 -10.49 -0.39
N SER A 75 -21.56 -11.52 0.38
CA SER A 75 -21.05 -12.87 0.16
C SER A 75 -21.58 -13.51 -1.11
N LYS A 76 -22.87 -13.30 -1.41
CA LYS A 76 -23.50 -13.79 -2.65
C LYS A 76 -22.92 -13.11 -3.88
N ILE A 77 -22.76 -11.78 -3.87
CA ILE A 77 -22.19 -11.03 -4.98
C ILE A 77 -20.76 -11.48 -5.30
N LEU A 78 -19.94 -11.66 -4.26
CA LEU A 78 -18.53 -12.06 -4.41
C LEU A 78 -18.33 -13.57 -4.46
N GLN A 79 -19.39 -14.38 -4.34
CA GLN A 79 -19.34 -15.84 -4.29
C GLN A 79 -18.31 -16.36 -3.27
N LEU A 80 -18.30 -15.74 -2.07
CA LEU A 80 -17.36 -16.11 -1.03
C LEU A 80 -17.63 -17.56 -0.56
N LYS A 81 -16.58 -18.24 -0.13
CA LYS A 81 -16.71 -19.62 0.41
C LYS A 81 -17.76 -19.64 1.53
N GLY A 82 -18.75 -20.53 1.40
CA GLY A 82 -19.84 -20.69 2.35
C GLY A 82 -21.06 -19.79 2.10
N HIS A 83 -21.09 -19.00 1.04
CA HIS A 83 -22.24 -18.17 0.68
C HIS A 83 -23.52 -19.02 0.42
N ASP A 84 -23.36 -20.23 -0.06
CA ASP A 84 -24.43 -21.21 -0.31
C ASP A 84 -25.01 -21.82 0.98
N LEU A 85 -24.32 -21.69 2.11
CA LEU A 85 -24.76 -22.14 3.43
C LEU A 85 -25.49 -21.04 4.22
N ILE A 86 -25.65 -19.85 3.66
CA ILE A 86 -26.37 -18.75 4.27
C ILE A 86 -27.86 -18.94 4.03
N PRO A 87 -28.72 -18.89 5.07
CA PRO A 87 -30.16 -19.05 4.93
C PRO A 87 -30.77 -17.94 4.06
N ASN A 88 -31.99 -18.18 3.57
CA ASN A 88 -32.70 -17.22 2.73
C ASN A 88 -33.74 -16.40 3.50
N SER A 89 -34.15 -16.82 4.69
CA SER A 89 -35.11 -16.06 5.48
C SER A 89 -34.40 -14.97 6.32
N GLN A 90 -35.00 -13.80 6.43
CA GLN A 90 -34.41 -12.69 7.18
C GLN A 90 -34.27 -13.01 8.68
N ALA A 91 -35.19 -13.78 9.25
CA ALA A 91 -35.12 -14.20 10.64
C ALA A 91 -33.90 -15.09 10.88
N ASP A 92 -33.71 -16.13 10.05
CA ASP A 92 -32.60 -17.06 10.17
C ASP A 92 -31.24 -16.37 9.91
N ILE A 93 -31.21 -15.33 9.04
CA ILE A 93 -30.03 -14.50 8.81
C ILE A 93 -29.68 -13.72 10.08
N SER A 94 -30.66 -13.08 10.71
CA SER A 94 -30.45 -12.34 11.95
C SER A 94 -29.94 -13.23 13.08
N ASP A 95 -30.54 -14.42 13.26
CA ASP A 95 -30.11 -15.40 14.25
C ASP A 95 -28.67 -15.86 13.98
N LEU A 96 -28.29 -16.01 12.71
CA LEU A 96 -26.94 -16.39 12.31
C LEU A 96 -25.91 -15.27 12.56
N GLU A 97 -26.29 -14.00 12.30
CA GLU A 97 -25.46 -12.82 12.62
C GLU A 97 -25.21 -12.73 14.13
N ASP A 98 -26.26 -12.86 14.95
CA ASP A 98 -26.16 -12.85 16.41
C ASP A 98 -25.28 -13.99 16.91
N TYR A 99 -25.44 -15.19 16.32
CA TYR A 99 -24.59 -16.34 16.64
C TYR A 99 -23.11 -16.07 16.33
N PHE A 100 -22.80 -15.46 15.18
CA PHE A 100 -21.43 -15.14 14.81
C PHE A 100 -20.84 -13.99 15.62
N ALA A 101 -21.63 -13.01 15.97
CA ALA A 101 -21.21 -11.87 16.79
C ALA A 101 -20.93 -12.26 18.25
N SER A 102 -21.57 -13.33 18.75
CA SER A 102 -21.41 -13.77 20.13
C SER A 102 -20.01 -14.34 20.40
N GLU A 103 -19.32 -13.77 21.41
CA GLU A 103 -18.03 -14.30 21.88
C GLU A 103 -18.14 -15.68 22.54
N SER A 104 -19.32 -16.02 23.07
CA SER A 104 -19.57 -17.29 23.75
C SER A 104 -19.77 -18.49 22.81
N SER A 105 -19.90 -18.25 21.51
CA SER A 105 -20.13 -19.30 20.51
C SER A 105 -18.84 -20.01 20.16
N LYS A 106 -18.46 -21.02 20.95
CA LYS A 106 -17.20 -21.75 20.84
C LYS A 106 -16.99 -22.53 19.51
N ARG A 107 -18.05 -22.67 18.68
CA ARG A 107 -18.02 -23.42 17.43
C ARG A 107 -18.43 -22.60 16.21
N LYS A 108 -18.51 -21.27 16.35
CA LYS A 108 -18.86 -20.42 15.20
C LYS A 108 -17.93 -20.59 14.01
N GLU A 109 -16.66 -20.88 14.27
CA GLU A 109 -15.63 -21.09 13.23
C GLU A 109 -15.85 -22.39 12.45
N GLU A 110 -16.58 -23.35 13.01
CA GLU A 110 -16.94 -24.61 12.34
C GLU A 110 -18.09 -24.42 11.33
N HIS A 111 -18.83 -23.32 11.43
CA HIS A 111 -19.93 -23.02 10.52
C HIS A 111 -19.41 -22.54 9.17
N GLY A 112 -19.85 -23.17 8.07
CA GLY A 112 -19.34 -22.88 6.73
C GLY A 112 -19.49 -21.42 6.28
N ALA A 113 -20.54 -20.72 6.73
CA ALA A 113 -20.77 -19.31 6.42
C ALA A 113 -19.95 -18.32 7.28
N TYR A 114 -19.27 -18.78 8.35
CA TYR A 114 -18.49 -17.91 9.23
C TYR A 114 -17.36 -17.17 8.52
N PHE A 115 -16.75 -17.81 7.54
CA PHE A 115 -15.73 -17.16 6.71
C PHE A 115 -16.31 -15.92 5.99
N ALA A 116 -17.47 -16.06 5.37
CA ALA A 116 -18.12 -14.97 4.65
C ALA A 116 -18.48 -13.79 5.58
N TYR A 117 -19.03 -14.10 6.75
CA TYR A 117 -19.31 -13.09 7.78
C TYR A 117 -18.03 -12.38 8.22
N THR A 118 -16.97 -13.12 8.53
CA THR A 118 -15.70 -12.57 8.99
C THR A 118 -15.06 -11.66 7.94
N VAL A 119 -15.10 -12.04 6.67
CA VAL A 119 -14.57 -11.20 5.58
C VAL A 119 -15.33 -9.89 5.50
N TYR A 120 -16.67 -9.94 5.55
CA TYR A 120 -17.51 -8.74 5.53
C TYR A 120 -17.17 -7.79 6.68
N GLN A 121 -17.11 -8.29 7.93
CA GLN A 121 -16.76 -7.48 9.09
C GLN A 121 -15.37 -6.84 8.98
N ARG A 122 -14.39 -7.60 8.52
CA ARG A 122 -13.03 -7.08 8.29
C ARG A 122 -12.97 -6.02 7.19
N VAL A 123 -13.79 -6.13 6.15
CA VAL A 123 -13.89 -5.10 5.11
C VAL A 123 -14.48 -3.82 5.70
N LEU A 124 -15.57 -3.90 6.46
CA LEU A 124 -16.16 -2.72 7.13
C LEU A 124 -15.15 -2.05 8.08
N GLU A 125 -14.47 -2.83 8.90
CA GLU A 125 -13.42 -2.33 9.78
C GLU A 125 -12.29 -1.64 8.98
N LYS A 126 -11.83 -2.26 7.92
CA LYS A 126 -10.79 -1.71 7.05
C LYS A 126 -11.20 -0.39 6.42
N LEU A 127 -12.42 -0.30 5.88
CA LEU A 127 -12.95 0.91 5.27
C LEU A 127 -13.10 2.06 6.28
N SER A 128 -13.41 1.75 7.54
CA SER A 128 -13.60 2.76 8.58
C SER A 128 -12.32 3.44 9.04
N ARG A 129 -11.18 2.75 8.95
CA ARG A 129 -9.91 3.26 9.49
C ARG A 129 -8.81 3.44 8.45
N GLU A 130 -8.80 2.65 7.39
CA GLU A 130 -7.67 2.58 6.45
C GLU A 130 -8.11 2.04 5.09
N ALA A 131 -9.06 2.73 4.46
CA ALA A 131 -9.59 2.34 3.16
C ALA A 131 -8.53 2.38 2.04
N VAL A 132 -7.56 3.28 2.15
CA VAL A 132 -6.40 3.39 1.26
C VAL A 132 -5.14 3.08 2.07
N GLU A 133 -4.39 2.06 1.66
CA GLU A 133 -3.13 1.70 2.34
C GLU A 133 -1.94 2.50 1.83
N ASP A 134 -1.89 2.73 0.52
CA ASP A 134 -0.81 3.41 -0.13
C ASP A 134 -1.34 4.35 -1.21
N PHE A 135 -0.92 5.61 -1.17
CA PHE A 135 -1.31 6.62 -2.15
C PHE A 135 -0.08 7.20 -2.84
N ARG A 136 -0.05 7.14 -4.16
CA ARG A 136 0.97 7.79 -4.99
C ARG A 136 0.39 9.02 -5.65
N ILE A 137 0.89 10.19 -5.25
CA ILE A 137 0.61 11.46 -5.89
C ILE A 137 1.31 11.43 -7.24
N ASP A 138 0.53 11.44 -8.30
CA ASP A 138 1.01 11.09 -9.63
C ASP A 138 1.32 12.33 -10.46
N PHE A 139 2.55 12.45 -10.92
CA PHE A 139 3.00 13.45 -11.88
C PHE A 139 3.25 12.86 -13.28
N GLU A 140 2.88 11.59 -13.50
CA GLU A 140 3.06 10.89 -14.76
C GLU A 140 1.73 10.65 -15.49
N ASP A 141 1.32 9.41 -15.69
CA ASP A 141 0.16 9.05 -16.53
C ASP A 141 -1.17 9.64 -16.01
N GLY A 142 -1.37 9.64 -14.70
CA GLY A 142 -2.56 10.22 -14.06
C GLY A 142 -2.57 11.75 -13.98
N TYR A 143 -1.48 12.39 -14.39
CA TYR A 143 -1.33 13.84 -14.41
C TYR A 143 -1.27 14.39 -15.84
N GLY A 144 -0.56 13.69 -16.72
CA GLY A 144 -0.36 14.08 -18.11
C GLY A 144 0.72 15.15 -18.33
N ASN A 145 0.78 15.69 -19.55
CA ASN A 145 1.70 16.76 -19.90
C ASN A 145 1.07 18.12 -19.63
N ARG A 146 1.82 18.96 -18.92
CA ARG A 146 1.43 20.33 -18.56
C ARG A 146 2.61 21.27 -18.74
N PRO A 147 2.37 22.60 -18.83
CA PRO A 147 3.45 23.57 -18.78
C PRO A 147 4.28 23.43 -17.50
N ASP A 148 5.57 23.72 -17.59
CA ASP A 148 6.51 23.59 -16.48
C ASP A 148 6.08 24.36 -15.24
N GLU A 149 5.62 25.60 -15.41
CA GLU A 149 5.13 26.45 -14.32
C GLU A 149 3.91 25.84 -13.61
N GLU A 150 2.99 25.24 -14.38
CA GLU A 150 1.80 24.59 -13.81
C GLU A 150 2.21 23.36 -12.98
N GLU A 151 3.14 22.55 -13.47
CA GLU A 151 3.63 21.37 -12.76
C GLU A 151 4.43 21.78 -11.49
N ASP A 152 5.24 22.82 -11.55
CA ASP A 152 5.93 23.39 -10.38
C ASP A 152 4.93 23.80 -9.29
N ASN A 153 3.87 24.51 -9.65
CA ASN A 153 2.82 24.93 -8.74
C ASN A 153 2.06 23.75 -8.12
N HIS A 154 1.81 22.69 -8.92
CA HIS A 154 1.19 21.48 -8.40
C HIS A 154 2.13 20.70 -7.47
N ALA A 155 3.43 20.64 -7.75
CA ALA A 155 4.41 20.02 -6.86
C ALA A 155 4.45 20.75 -5.50
N ILE A 156 4.50 22.08 -5.50
CA ILE A 156 4.42 22.90 -4.28
C ILE A 156 3.10 22.66 -3.53
N SER A 157 1.98 22.69 -4.25
CA SER A 157 0.65 22.50 -3.64
C SER A 157 0.51 21.13 -3.01
N ALA A 158 0.87 20.08 -3.73
CA ALA A 158 0.78 18.71 -3.24
C ALA A 158 1.68 18.46 -2.02
N ALA A 159 2.91 19.01 -2.01
CA ALA A 159 3.80 18.92 -0.86
C ALA A 159 3.20 19.61 0.38
N LYS A 160 2.58 20.80 0.21
CA LYS A 160 1.88 21.49 1.30
C LYS A 160 0.68 20.70 1.82
N GLU A 161 -0.07 20.03 0.96
CA GLU A 161 -1.19 19.17 1.35
C GLU A 161 -0.68 17.93 2.11
N VAL A 162 0.46 17.33 1.71
CA VAL A 162 1.09 16.26 2.49
C VAL A 162 1.49 16.75 3.88
N ALA A 163 2.14 17.91 3.99
CA ALA A 163 2.51 18.49 5.29
C ALA A 163 1.30 18.73 6.20
N LYS A 164 0.16 19.21 5.64
CA LYS A 164 -1.10 19.34 6.39
C LYS A 164 -1.62 17.97 6.86
N GLY A 165 -1.59 16.98 5.98
CA GLY A 165 -2.02 15.62 6.29
C GLY A 165 -1.18 14.96 7.38
N MET A 166 0.13 15.25 7.45
CA MET A 166 0.98 14.85 8.58
C MET A 166 0.50 15.48 9.90
N ALA A 167 0.20 16.77 9.87
CA ALA A 167 -0.22 17.50 11.07
C ALA A 167 -1.60 17.05 11.57
N SER A 168 -2.51 16.66 10.66
CA SER A 168 -3.88 16.21 10.97
C SER A 168 -4.03 14.69 11.11
N ASN A 169 -2.95 13.90 10.91
CA ASN A 169 -2.98 12.42 10.88
C ASN A 169 -4.01 11.86 9.86
N SER A 170 -4.17 12.53 8.71
CA SER A 170 -5.13 12.15 7.68
C SER A 170 -4.51 11.40 6.49
N LEU A 171 -3.19 11.22 6.49
CA LEU A 171 -2.49 10.48 5.45
C LEU A 171 -2.71 8.97 5.58
N PRO A 172 -2.68 8.24 4.46
CA PRO A 172 -2.61 6.77 4.50
C PRO A 172 -1.27 6.30 5.09
N PRO A 173 -1.17 5.03 5.55
CA PRO A 173 0.05 4.47 6.14
C PRO A 173 1.28 4.54 5.25
N PHE A 174 1.08 4.47 3.93
CA PHE A 174 2.11 4.64 2.92
C PHE A 174 1.70 5.77 1.98
N ILE A 175 2.60 6.67 1.72
CA ILE A 175 2.38 7.78 0.79
C ILE A 175 3.66 8.08 0.01
N GLY A 176 3.51 8.58 -1.18
CA GLY A 176 4.65 9.00 -1.97
C GLY A 176 4.26 9.72 -3.24
N ILE A 177 5.23 9.94 -4.08
CA ILE A 177 5.03 10.53 -5.40
C ILE A 177 5.50 9.57 -6.48
N ARG A 178 4.88 9.65 -7.66
CA ARG A 178 5.41 9.09 -8.89
C ARG A 178 5.83 10.24 -9.78
N ILE A 179 7.12 10.37 -10.05
CA ILE A 179 7.67 11.37 -10.96
C ILE A 179 7.50 10.94 -12.43
N LYS A 180 7.81 11.82 -13.37
CA LYS A 180 7.93 11.45 -14.78
C LYS A 180 9.12 10.52 -14.99
N PRO A 181 9.15 9.72 -16.10
CA PRO A 181 10.29 8.88 -16.45
C PRO A 181 11.61 9.66 -16.57
N LEU A 182 12.70 8.99 -16.23
CA LEU A 182 14.05 9.55 -16.40
C LEU A 182 14.60 9.37 -17.83
N THR A 183 13.71 9.36 -18.82
CA THR A 183 14.10 9.34 -20.25
C THR A 183 14.73 10.68 -20.64
N GLU A 184 15.43 10.70 -21.77
CA GLU A 184 16.14 11.90 -22.26
C GLU A 184 15.22 13.12 -22.37
N GLU A 185 13.96 12.91 -22.78
CA GLU A 185 12.98 13.99 -22.98
C GLU A 185 12.39 14.51 -21.68
N GLN A 186 12.30 13.67 -20.61
CA GLN A 186 11.56 14.00 -19.41
C GLN A 186 12.40 14.11 -18.14
N LYS A 187 13.66 13.68 -18.15
CA LYS A 187 14.53 13.62 -16.96
C LYS A 187 14.66 14.96 -16.24
N ASN A 188 14.86 16.05 -16.98
CA ASN A 188 14.99 17.38 -16.36
C ASN A 188 13.72 17.80 -15.63
N ARG A 189 12.54 17.51 -16.22
CA ARG A 189 11.25 17.78 -15.60
C ARG A 189 11.02 16.88 -14.39
N ALA A 190 11.34 15.59 -14.50
CA ALA A 190 11.20 14.62 -13.41
C ALA A 190 12.03 15.01 -12.17
N ILE A 191 13.33 15.34 -12.38
CA ILE A 191 14.24 15.76 -11.32
C ILE A 191 13.78 17.06 -10.68
N ARG A 192 13.34 18.04 -11.49
CA ARG A 192 12.83 19.31 -10.99
C ARG A 192 11.56 19.14 -10.15
N THR A 193 10.62 18.30 -10.59
CA THR A 193 9.40 18.00 -9.82
C THR A 193 9.73 17.35 -8.47
N LEU A 194 10.66 16.39 -8.48
CA LEU A 194 11.12 15.74 -7.25
C LEU A 194 11.75 16.75 -6.29
N ASP A 195 12.67 17.57 -6.77
CA ASP A 195 13.36 18.59 -5.97
C ASP A 195 12.38 19.58 -5.35
N ILE A 196 11.50 20.17 -6.15
CA ILE A 196 10.48 21.12 -5.67
C ILE A 196 9.59 20.48 -4.61
N PHE A 197 9.10 19.24 -4.86
CA PHE A 197 8.21 18.56 -3.93
C PHE A 197 8.91 18.28 -2.59
N VAL A 198 10.08 17.64 -2.62
CA VAL A 198 10.80 17.24 -1.41
C VAL A 198 11.30 18.46 -0.65
N SER A 199 11.84 19.47 -1.33
CA SER A 199 12.31 20.71 -0.70
C SER A 199 11.16 21.46 -0.02
N THR A 200 10.00 21.58 -0.69
CA THR A 200 8.80 22.22 -0.12
C THR A 200 8.27 21.42 1.08
N LEU A 201 8.20 20.10 0.97
CA LEU A 201 7.74 19.26 2.07
C LEU A 201 8.68 19.38 3.29
N SER A 202 9.98 19.27 3.06
CA SER A 202 11.03 19.43 4.09
C SER A 202 10.95 20.78 4.80
N GLU A 203 10.76 21.87 4.05
CA GLU A 203 10.57 23.20 4.64
C GLU A 203 9.35 23.25 5.57
N LYS A 204 8.22 22.65 5.16
CA LYS A 204 6.95 22.71 5.92
C LYS A 204 6.91 21.76 7.11
N THR A 205 7.79 20.79 7.16
CA THR A 205 7.82 19.72 8.18
C THR A 205 9.11 19.73 9.02
N ASN A 206 9.93 20.77 8.89
CA ASN A 206 11.24 20.87 9.58
C ASN A 206 12.16 19.67 9.28
N GLY A 207 12.19 19.22 8.03
CA GLY A 207 13.05 18.11 7.59
C GLY A 207 12.47 16.71 7.83
N ILE A 208 11.25 16.59 8.36
CA ILE A 208 10.63 15.28 8.65
C ILE A 208 9.77 14.85 7.46
N LEU A 209 10.03 13.68 6.89
CA LEU A 209 9.18 13.07 5.88
C LEU A 209 8.08 12.22 6.53
N PRO A 210 6.95 11.99 5.84
CA PRO A 210 5.95 11.03 6.30
C PRO A 210 6.57 9.65 6.52
N ASN A 211 6.04 8.89 7.46
CA ASN A 211 6.39 7.48 7.58
C ASN A 211 6.09 6.76 6.27
N ASN A 212 6.98 5.85 5.89
CA ASN A 212 6.85 5.07 4.63
C ASN A 212 6.68 5.95 3.37
N PHE A 213 7.36 7.11 3.35
CA PHE A 213 7.38 7.96 2.15
C PHE A 213 8.21 7.29 1.05
N VAL A 214 7.65 7.23 -0.16
CA VAL A 214 8.26 6.53 -1.31
C VAL A 214 8.27 7.43 -2.54
N VAL A 215 9.37 7.38 -3.29
CA VAL A 215 9.46 7.95 -4.63
C VAL A 215 9.41 6.82 -5.64
N THR A 216 8.40 6.80 -6.51
CA THR A 216 8.30 5.84 -7.61
C THR A 216 8.97 6.41 -8.85
N ILE A 217 10.00 5.73 -9.33
CA ILE A 217 10.65 6.00 -10.61
C ILE A 217 10.00 5.09 -11.66
N PRO A 218 9.19 5.64 -12.59
CA PRO A 218 8.47 4.81 -13.56
C PRO A 218 9.35 4.46 -14.76
N LYS A 219 8.95 3.44 -15.50
CA LYS A 219 9.48 3.09 -16.84
C LYS A 219 11.02 2.99 -16.87
N VAL A 220 11.61 2.35 -15.87
CA VAL A 220 13.05 2.11 -15.78
C VAL A 220 13.49 1.22 -16.95
N THR A 221 14.42 1.70 -17.78
CA THR A 221 14.92 0.98 -18.98
C THR A 221 16.42 0.69 -18.92
N ILE A 222 17.15 1.40 -18.07
CA ILE A 222 18.60 1.22 -17.88
C ILE A 222 18.94 1.27 -16.39
N PRO A 223 19.99 0.57 -15.93
CA PRO A 223 20.39 0.55 -14.51
C PRO A 223 20.67 1.95 -13.94
N GLU A 224 21.19 2.87 -14.74
CA GLU A 224 21.55 4.23 -14.34
C GLU A 224 20.36 5.08 -13.89
N HIS A 225 19.11 4.64 -14.16
CA HIS A 225 17.92 5.29 -13.61
C HIS A 225 17.75 5.08 -12.09
N VAL A 226 18.47 4.10 -11.50
CA VAL A 226 18.32 3.69 -10.09
C VAL A 226 19.63 3.62 -9.31
N THR A 227 20.76 4.06 -9.92
CA THR A 227 22.11 4.05 -9.30
C THR A 227 22.63 5.43 -8.92
#